data_f6d21f7393dda79e392964eae0ff91f6
#
_entry.id   f6d21f7393dda79e392964eae0ff91f6
#
_cell.length_a   1.000
_cell.length_b   1.000
_cell.length_c   1.000
_cell.angle_alpha   90.00
_cell.angle_beta   90.00
_cell.angle_gamma   90.00
#
_symmetry.space_group_name_H-M   'P 1'
#
loop_
_entity.id
_entity.type
_entity.pdbx_description
1 polymer ?
#
loop_
_entity_poly.entity_id
_entity_poly.type
_entity_poly.pdbx_seq_one_letter_code
_entity_poly.pdbx_strand_id
1 'polypeptide(L)' 'MPYDLSTNTLIAVIGAGSMGAGIAQLAASRGHQVKLFDCQQGAAQKAYARIATELNKSVQRGHIDSATQANILSRI' A
#
# COMPACT_ATOMS: atom_id res chain seq x y z
N MET A 1 -22.34 -2.14 -9.42
CA MET A 1 -21.47 -2.99 -8.60
C MET A 1 -22.03 -3.17 -7.22
N PRO A 2 -22.05 -4.38 -6.71
CA PRO A 2 -22.52 -4.61 -5.34
C PRO A 2 -21.54 -4.05 -4.29
N TYR A 3 -20.32 -3.67 -4.69
CA TYR A 3 -19.31 -3.17 -3.78
C TYR A 3 -19.04 -1.71 -4.05
N ASP A 4 -19.01 -0.94 -2.97
CA ASP A 4 -18.60 0.46 -3.02
C ASP A 4 -17.12 0.55 -2.59
N LEU A 5 -16.25 0.81 -3.55
CA LEU A 5 -14.80 0.97 -3.31
C LEU A 5 -14.43 2.44 -3.15
N SER A 6 -15.25 3.19 -2.45
CA SER A 6 -14.94 4.58 -2.12
C SER A 6 -13.71 4.66 -1.21
N THR A 7 -13.17 5.88 -1.04
CA THR A 7 -12.00 6.10 -0.18
C THR A 7 -12.28 5.78 1.29
N ASN A 8 -13.55 5.62 1.67
CA ASN A 8 -13.92 5.24 3.03
C ASN A 8 -13.86 3.73 3.27
N THR A 9 -13.64 2.93 2.22
CA THR A 9 -13.59 1.48 2.34
C THR A 9 -12.23 1.05 2.85
N LEU A 10 -12.23 0.28 3.94
CA LEU A 10 -11.01 -0.35 4.45
C LEU A 10 -10.72 -1.60 3.63
N ILE A 11 -9.50 -1.68 3.10
CA ILE A 11 -9.04 -2.83 2.34
C ILE A 11 -8.12 -3.67 3.22
N ALA A 12 -8.46 -4.94 3.39
CA ALA A 12 -7.60 -5.87 4.10
C ALA A 12 -6.88 -6.76 3.08
N VAL A 13 -5.54 -6.80 3.16
CA VAL A 13 -4.73 -7.64 2.29
C VAL A 13 -4.12 -8.74 3.15
N ILE A 14 -4.46 -9.99 2.84
CA ILE A 14 -3.98 -11.16 3.57
C ILE A 14 -2.97 -11.88 2.69
N GLY A 15 -1.78 -12.10 3.24
CA GLY A 15 -0.68 -12.64 2.46
C GLY A 15 0.17 -11.52 1.88
N ALA A 16 1.20 -11.09 2.65
CA ALA A 16 2.00 -9.91 2.32
C ALA A 16 3.20 -10.24 1.43
N GLY A 17 3.07 -11.21 0.51
CA GLY A 17 4.08 -11.48 -0.51
C GLY A 17 4.08 -10.40 -1.59
N SER A 18 4.82 -10.64 -2.69
CA SER A 18 4.95 -9.66 -3.77
C SER A 18 3.60 -9.20 -4.31
N MET A 19 2.67 -10.13 -4.51
CA MET A 19 1.34 -9.79 -5.00
C MET A 19 0.55 -8.99 -3.97
N GLY A 20 0.58 -9.40 -2.69
CA GLY A 20 -0.11 -8.68 -1.63
C GLY A 20 0.42 -7.27 -1.45
N ALA A 21 1.74 -7.09 -1.51
CA ALA A 21 2.35 -5.77 -1.43
C ALA A 21 1.90 -4.88 -2.59
N GLY A 22 1.83 -5.43 -3.81
CA GLY A 22 1.36 -4.69 -4.98
C GLY A 22 -0.09 -4.24 -4.85
N ILE A 23 -0.96 -5.12 -4.34
CA ILE A 23 -2.37 -4.80 -4.12
C ILE A 23 -2.50 -3.71 -3.06
N ALA A 24 -1.75 -3.82 -1.96
CA ALA A 24 -1.77 -2.84 -0.88
C ALA A 24 -1.32 -1.46 -1.38
N GLN A 25 -0.24 -1.42 -2.15
CA GLN A 25 0.25 -0.18 -2.73
C GLN A 25 -0.78 0.45 -3.65
N LEU A 26 -1.40 -0.33 -4.52
CA LEU A 26 -2.42 0.16 -5.45
C LEU A 26 -3.62 0.73 -4.69
N ALA A 27 -4.12 0.00 -3.69
CA ALA A 27 -5.27 0.45 -2.92
C ALA A 27 -4.96 1.74 -2.15
N ALA A 28 -3.79 1.82 -1.51
CA ALA A 28 -3.37 3.01 -0.78
C ALA A 28 -3.17 4.20 -1.71
N SER A 29 -2.66 3.96 -2.92
CA SER A 29 -2.47 5.00 -3.93
C SER A 29 -3.80 5.60 -4.38
N ARG A 30 -4.88 4.83 -4.28
CA ARG A 30 -6.22 5.29 -4.63
C ARG A 30 -6.99 5.88 -3.45
N GLY A 31 -6.34 6.03 -2.31
CA GLY A 31 -6.91 6.68 -1.14
C GLY A 31 -7.55 5.76 -0.13
N HIS A 32 -7.49 4.44 -0.32
CA HIS A 32 -8.06 3.49 0.63
C HIS A 32 -7.15 3.28 1.83
N GLN A 33 -7.75 3.08 2.99
CA GLN A 33 -7.04 2.57 4.15
C GLN A 33 -6.74 1.09 3.92
N VAL A 34 -5.51 0.67 4.22
CA VAL A 34 -5.07 -0.70 3.96
C VAL A 34 -4.52 -1.31 5.24
N LYS A 35 -4.91 -2.55 5.53
CA LYS A 35 -4.27 -3.36 6.57
C LYS A 35 -3.62 -4.57 5.92
N LEU A 36 -2.32 -4.74 6.21
CA LEU A 36 -1.56 -5.88 5.73
C LEU A 36 -1.48 -6.94 6.83
N PHE A 37 -1.82 -8.16 6.49
CA PHE A 37 -1.72 -9.30 7.39
C PHE A 37 -0.93 -10.41 6.73
N ASP A 38 -0.15 -11.13 7.53
CA ASP A 38 0.50 -12.34 7.07
C ASP A 38 0.68 -13.29 8.25
N CYS A 39 0.59 -14.60 7.99
CA CYS A 39 0.82 -15.61 9.02
C CYS A 39 2.31 -15.75 9.36
N GLN A 40 3.21 -15.29 8.48
CA GLN A 40 4.65 -15.29 8.74
C GLN A 40 5.04 -14.06 9.51
N GLN A 41 5.77 -14.25 10.60
CA GLN A 41 6.22 -13.14 11.43
C GLN A 41 7.13 -12.21 10.64
N GLY A 42 6.83 -10.92 10.68
CA GLY A 42 7.63 -9.90 10.01
C GLY A 42 7.37 -9.74 8.52
N ALA A 43 6.53 -10.59 7.91
CA ALA A 43 6.28 -10.50 6.47
C ALA A 43 5.53 -9.23 6.10
N ALA A 44 4.59 -8.79 6.92
CA ALA A 44 3.86 -7.54 6.67
C ALA A 44 4.78 -6.32 6.72
N GLN A 45 5.72 -6.29 7.68
CA GLN A 45 6.69 -5.21 7.78
C GLN A 45 7.64 -5.20 6.58
N LYS A 46 8.06 -6.37 6.10
CA LYS A 46 8.89 -6.46 4.89
C LYS A 46 8.14 -5.96 3.66
N ALA A 47 6.86 -6.27 3.56
CA ALA A 47 6.04 -5.79 2.46
C ALA A 47 5.89 -4.27 2.51
N TYR A 48 5.68 -3.70 3.68
CA TYR A 48 5.62 -2.26 3.88
C TYR A 48 6.93 -1.58 3.44
N ALA A 49 8.07 -2.15 3.85
CA ALA A 49 9.37 -1.61 3.46
C ALA A 49 9.58 -1.66 1.95
N ARG A 50 9.12 -2.73 1.30
CA ARG A 50 9.19 -2.85 -0.16
C ARG A 50 8.35 -1.78 -0.84
N ILE A 51 7.15 -1.53 -0.34
CA ILE A 51 6.27 -0.48 -0.86
C ILE A 51 6.95 0.88 -0.72
N ALA A 52 7.54 1.16 0.43
CA ALA A 52 8.24 2.42 0.67
C ALA A 52 9.40 2.61 -0.32
N THR A 53 10.15 1.53 -0.61
CA THR A 53 11.25 1.58 -1.58
C THR A 53 10.74 1.89 -2.97
N GLU A 54 9.65 1.26 -3.40
CA GLU A 54 9.07 1.51 -4.72
C GLU A 54 8.55 2.93 -4.85
N LEU A 55 7.92 3.44 -3.81
CA LEU A 55 7.44 4.83 -3.81
C LEU A 55 8.60 5.82 -3.85
N ASN A 56 9.72 5.53 -3.17
CA ASN A 56 10.91 6.35 -3.25
C ASN A 56 11.43 6.44 -4.68
N LYS A 57 11.44 5.33 -5.41
CA LYS A 57 11.85 5.33 -6.82
C LYS A 57 10.94 6.22 -7.65
N SER A 58 9.64 6.19 -7.38
CA SER A 58 8.68 7.03 -8.10
C SER A 58 8.91 8.51 -7.82
N VAL A 59 9.26 8.87 -6.58
CA VAL A 59 9.60 10.24 -6.23
C VAL A 59 10.87 10.68 -6.98
N GLN A 60 11.90 9.85 -7.00
CA GLN A 60 13.16 10.16 -7.69
C GLN A 60 12.97 10.33 -9.19
N ARG A 61 12.01 9.61 -9.78
CA ARG A 61 11.69 9.71 -11.21
C ARG A 61 10.72 10.85 -11.52
N GLY A 62 10.25 11.57 -10.49
CA GLY A 62 9.31 12.67 -10.67
C GLY A 62 7.88 12.27 -10.96
N HIS A 63 7.50 11.01 -10.73
CA HIS A 63 6.13 10.53 -10.98
C HIS A 63 5.17 10.94 -9.88
N ILE A 64 5.64 11.05 -8.63
CA ILE A 64 4.88 11.55 -7.49
C ILE A 64 5.79 12.46 -6.67
N ASP A 65 5.21 13.31 -5.84
CA ASP A 65 5.99 14.12 -4.90
C ASP A 65 6.10 13.43 -3.54
N SER A 66 6.96 13.96 -2.67
CA SER A 66 7.18 13.36 -1.35
C SER A 66 5.97 13.45 -0.45
N ALA A 67 5.13 14.47 -0.61
CA ALA A 67 3.88 14.59 0.15
C ALA A 67 2.91 13.45 -0.23
N THR A 68 2.80 13.14 -1.51
CA THR A 68 1.98 12.03 -1.99
C THR A 68 2.52 10.71 -1.46
N GLN A 69 3.84 10.52 -1.45
CA GLN A 69 4.46 9.32 -0.88
C GLN A 69 4.08 9.15 0.59
N ALA A 70 4.19 10.21 1.38
CA ALA A 70 3.86 10.17 2.79
C ALA A 70 2.39 9.82 3.00
N ASN A 71 1.49 10.40 2.20
CA ASN A 71 0.06 10.12 2.28
C ASN A 71 -0.25 8.66 1.98
N ILE A 72 0.38 8.09 0.96
CA ILE A 72 0.18 6.68 0.59
C ILE A 72 0.63 5.78 1.74
N LEU A 73 1.82 6.01 2.26
CA LEU A 73 2.37 5.19 3.34
C LEU A 73 1.55 5.31 4.62
N SER A 74 0.94 6.44 4.88
CA SER A 74 0.11 6.63 6.08
C SER A 74 -1.17 5.82 6.03
N ARG A 75 -1.59 5.34 4.87
CA ARG A 75 -2.81 4.55 4.71
C ARG A 75 -2.59 3.05 4.90
N ILE A 76 -1.35 2.61 5.00
CA ILE A 76 -1.01 1.17 5.12
C ILE A 76 -0.66 0.75 6.57
#